data_d567e2b00a81b110a25e77ab03fdc40b
#
_entry.id   d567e2b00a81b110a25e77ab03fdc40b
#
_cell.length_a   1.000
_cell.length_b   1.000
_cell.length_c   1.000
_cell.angle_alpha   90.00
_cell.angle_beta   90.00
_cell.angle_gamma   90.00
#
_symmetry.space_group_name_H-M   'P 1'
#
loop_
_entity.id
_entity.type
_entity.pdbx_description
1 polymer ?
#
loop_
_entity_poly.entity_id
_entity_poly.type
_entity_poly.pdbx_seq_one_letter_code
_entity_poly.pdbx_strand_id
1 'polypeptide(L)'
;MTTELISRTGRVQSWLDNPESRLPVSCTVFVVEDTMEGPDGIEASWRFVSHALRYGAGVAVHLSKIRPRGHENGRGLVASGPVSFAKIYSSLNETLRRGGHFKNGAVVAHLDIDHADILEFVQTPREELQWIKRCVNLDRERWFNTEARTKEAILRGIARGDIWLNKIKHDKNNNRIRGNVCLEVYLPSRGTCLLQHCNFGACKIEDLQKAFATGMSSLCDLHGRTNIEASGEYLPSKTDRQVG
;
A
#
# COMPACT_ATOMS: atom_id res chain seq x y z
N MET A 1 -1.09 -32.82 21.07
CA MET A 1 -0.71 -31.84 20.07
C MET A 1 -1.15 -30.47 20.64
N THR A 2 -0.23 -29.62 21.01
CA THR A 2 -0.53 -28.25 21.43
C THR A 2 -1.00 -27.50 20.20
N THR A 3 -2.28 -27.18 20.16
CA THR A 3 -2.84 -26.35 19.07
C THR A 3 -2.21 -24.98 19.20
N GLU A 4 -1.48 -24.54 18.17
CA GLU A 4 -0.89 -23.20 18.16
C GLU A 4 -2.01 -22.16 18.10
N LEU A 5 -2.07 -21.31 19.12
CA LEU A 5 -3.06 -20.22 19.18
C LEU A 5 -2.75 -19.10 18.20
N ILE A 6 -1.48 -19.00 17.80
CA ILE A 6 -1.02 -18.03 16.80
C ILE A 6 -0.22 -18.76 15.71
N SER A 7 -0.24 -18.23 14.50
CA SER A 7 0.57 -18.72 13.39
C SER A 7 1.25 -17.57 12.64
N ARG A 8 2.44 -17.88 12.11
CA ARG A 8 3.16 -16.96 11.25
C ARG A 8 2.49 -16.87 9.88
N THR A 9 2.53 -15.69 9.27
CA THR A 9 2.16 -15.58 7.86
C THR A 9 3.20 -16.29 6.99
N GLY A 10 2.79 -16.73 5.81
CA GLY A 10 3.72 -17.31 4.85
C GLY A 10 4.87 -16.37 4.46
N ARG A 11 4.66 -15.06 4.58
CA ARG A 11 5.68 -14.04 4.36
C ARG A 11 6.78 -14.08 5.44
N VAL A 12 6.37 -14.10 6.70
CA VAL A 12 7.29 -14.20 7.83
C VAL A 12 8.08 -15.50 7.77
N GLN A 13 7.40 -16.63 7.46
CA GLN A 13 8.05 -17.93 7.33
C GLN A 13 9.09 -17.91 6.20
N SER A 14 8.74 -17.43 5.01
CA SER A 14 9.68 -17.33 3.88
C SER A 14 10.89 -16.46 4.19
N TRP A 15 10.74 -15.43 5.00
CA TRP A 15 11.87 -14.61 5.44
C TRP A 15 12.75 -15.35 6.44
N LEU A 16 12.17 -16.08 7.40
CA LEU A 16 12.94 -16.88 8.35
C LEU A 16 13.76 -17.97 7.65
N ASP A 17 13.20 -18.55 6.59
CA ASP A 17 13.88 -19.58 5.80
C ASP A 17 15.00 -18.99 4.91
N ASN A 18 14.87 -17.73 4.50
CA ASN A 18 15.85 -17.05 3.65
C ASN A 18 15.86 -15.53 3.91
N PRO A 19 16.50 -15.07 4.99
CA PRO A 19 16.45 -13.67 5.42
C PRO A 19 17.17 -12.70 4.49
N GLU A 20 18.10 -13.16 3.66
CA GLU A 20 18.85 -12.31 2.73
C GLU A 20 18.07 -11.93 1.48
N SER A 21 17.14 -12.78 1.04
CA SER A 21 16.41 -12.59 -0.21
C SER A 21 14.97 -12.12 -0.03
N ARG A 22 14.49 -11.96 1.18
CA ARG A 22 13.09 -11.65 1.50
C ARG A 22 12.99 -10.59 2.60
N LEU A 23 11.84 -9.91 2.62
CA LEU A 23 11.44 -9.07 3.74
C LEU A 23 10.26 -9.72 4.48
N PRO A 24 10.21 -9.61 5.82
CA PRO A 24 9.10 -10.15 6.59
C PRO A 24 7.83 -9.33 6.46
N VAL A 25 7.93 -8.12 5.91
CA VAL A 25 6.81 -7.18 5.76
C VAL A 25 5.91 -7.59 4.62
N SER A 26 4.60 -7.55 4.86
CA SER A 26 3.58 -7.89 3.87
C SER A 26 3.24 -6.72 2.97
N CYS A 27 3.15 -5.52 3.53
CA CYS A 27 2.75 -4.31 2.82
C CYS A 27 3.55 -3.10 3.28
N THR A 28 3.65 -2.12 2.39
CA THR A 28 4.18 -0.80 2.68
C THR A 28 3.39 0.27 1.94
N VAL A 29 3.57 1.52 2.34
CA VAL A 29 2.90 2.68 1.79
C VAL A 29 3.94 3.68 1.28
N PHE A 30 3.69 4.30 0.13
CA PHE A 30 4.48 5.41 -0.37
C PHE A 30 3.56 6.56 -0.79
N VAL A 31 3.77 7.73 -0.21
CA VAL A 31 3.07 8.97 -0.61
C VAL A 31 3.97 9.72 -1.57
N VAL A 32 3.52 9.87 -2.81
CA VAL A 32 4.30 10.51 -3.87
C VAL A 32 4.11 12.02 -3.81
N GLU A 33 5.20 12.76 -3.70
CA GLU A 33 5.22 14.21 -3.83
C GLU A 33 5.19 14.64 -5.29
N ASP A 34 4.67 15.85 -5.55
CA ASP A 34 4.51 16.41 -6.89
C ASP A 34 5.83 16.99 -7.43
N THR A 35 6.84 16.15 -7.47
CA THR A 35 8.17 16.46 -8.03
C THR A 35 8.76 15.19 -8.64
N MET A 36 9.57 15.32 -9.68
CA MET A 36 10.30 14.17 -10.24
C MET A 36 11.39 13.71 -9.28
N GLU A 37 12.16 14.64 -8.75
CA GLU A 37 13.33 14.41 -7.92
C GLU A 37 13.01 14.44 -6.42
N GLY A 38 14.00 14.09 -5.62
CA GLY A 38 13.91 14.10 -4.15
C GLY A 38 13.50 12.77 -3.55
N PRO A 39 13.58 12.65 -2.21
CA PRO A 39 13.41 11.36 -1.52
C PRO A 39 11.98 10.80 -1.61
N ASP A 40 10.98 11.65 -1.73
CA ASP A 40 9.56 11.28 -1.84
C ASP A 40 8.95 11.62 -3.21
N GLY A 41 9.81 11.96 -4.19
CA GLY A 41 9.41 12.27 -5.55
C GLY A 41 9.00 11.05 -6.35
N ILE A 42 8.58 11.30 -7.58
CA ILE A 42 8.06 10.28 -8.49
C ILE A 42 9.13 9.23 -8.82
N GLU A 43 10.37 9.61 -9.13
CA GLU A 43 11.46 8.66 -9.42
C GLU A 43 11.82 7.81 -8.20
N ALA A 44 11.87 8.42 -7.01
CA ALA A 44 12.10 7.70 -5.76
C ALA A 44 10.99 6.67 -5.50
N SER A 45 9.75 6.99 -5.86
CA SER A 45 8.62 6.07 -5.72
C SER A 45 8.75 4.84 -6.63
N TRP A 46 9.22 4.99 -7.86
CA TRP A 46 9.46 3.86 -8.76
C TRP A 46 10.52 2.91 -8.22
N ARG A 47 11.62 3.48 -7.73
CA ARG A 47 12.69 2.72 -7.07
C ARG A 47 12.17 1.98 -5.85
N PHE A 48 11.38 2.67 -5.01
CA PHE A 48 10.77 2.07 -3.81
C PHE A 48 9.84 0.90 -4.16
N VAL A 49 8.93 1.08 -5.11
CA VAL A 49 7.99 0.04 -5.55
C VAL A 49 8.74 -1.15 -6.14
N SER A 50 9.70 -0.90 -7.02
CA SER A 50 10.54 -1.94 -7.62
C SER A 50 11.26 -2.78 -6.56
N HIS A 51 11.87 -2.13 -5.58
CA HIS A 51 12.57 -2.80 -4.48
C HIS A 51 11.62 -3.63 -3.62
N ALA A 52 10.51 -3.03 -3.16
CA ALA A 52 9.53 -3.72 -2.33
C ALA A 52 8.96 -4.97 -3.01
N LEU A 53 8.62 -4.87 -4.30
CA LEU A 53 8.13 -6.02 -5.09
C LEU A 53 9.17 -7.13 -5.22
N ARG A 54 10.43 -6.80 -5.45
CA ARG A 54 11.52 -7.79 -5.54
C ARG A 54 11.65 -8.60 -4.24
N TYR A 55 11.53 -7.94 -3.09
CA TYR A 55 11.57 -8.59 -1.78
C TYR A 55 10.21 -9.15 -1.34
N GLY A 56 9.21 -8.98 -2.19
CA GLY A 56 7.91 -9.61 -2.05
C GLY A 56 6.90 -8.86 -1.20
N ALA A 57 7.11 -7.59 -0.85
CA ALA A 57 6.12 -6.75 -0.20
C ALA A 57 5.14 -6.15 -1.22
N GLY A 58 3.88 -6.00 -0.83
CA GLY A 58 2.92 -5.19 -1.58
C GLY A 58 3.10 -3.70 -1.30
N VAL A 59 2.74 -2.84 -2.25
CA VAL A 59 2.89 -1.39 -2.12
C VAL A 59 1.59 -0.66 -2.42
N ALA A 60 1.16 0.19 -1.48
CA ALA A 60 0.13 1.19 -1.73
C ALA A 60 0.79 2.52 -2.12
N VAL A 61 0.55 2.98 -3.33
CA VAL A 61 1.11 4.23 -3.87
C VAL A 61 0.02 5.30 -3.85
N HIS A 62 0.23 6.35 -3.06
CA HIS A 62 -0.72 7.45 -2.91
C HIS A 62 -0.34 8.60 -3.83
N LEU A 63 -1.16 8.85 -4.86
CA LEU A 63 -0.88 9.78 -5.96
C LEU A 63 -1.60 11.13 -5.83
N SER A 64 -2.33 11.35 -4.72
CA SER A 64 -3.23 12.50 -4.57
C SER A 64 -2.54 13.86 -4.52
N LYS A 65 -1.22 13.90 -4.32
CA LYS A 65 -0.44 15.15 -4.34
C LYS A 65 0.03 15.52 -5.74
N ILE A 66 0.06 14.57 -6.68
CA ILE A 66 0.47 14.83 -8.05
C ILE A 66 -0.55 15.77 -8.69
N ARG A 67 -0.07 16.86 -9.30
CA ARG A 67 -0.92 17.83 -9.99
C ARG A 67 -1.72 17.18 -11.12
N PRO A 68 -2.92 17.70 -11.41
CA PRO A 68 -3.78 17.12 -12.44
C PRO A 68 -3.21 17.30 -13.85
N ARG A 69 -3.67 16.45 -14.75
CA ARG A 69 -3.38 16.55 -16.18
C ARG A 69 -3.71 17.93 -16.71
N GLY A 70 -2.83 18.45 -17.56
CA GLY A 70 -3.01 19.75 -18.20
C GLY A 70 -2.59 20.93 -17.33
N HIS A 71 -2.18 20.72 -16.08
CA HIS A 71 -1.66 21.79 -15.24
C HIS A 71 -0.30 22.28 -15.75
N GLU A 72 -0.20 23.56 -16.02
CA GLU A 72 1.04 24.20 -16.45
C GLU A 72 1.89 24.63 -15.26
N ASN A 73 3.20 24.42 -15.34
CA ASN A 73 4.12 24.75 -14.26
C ASN A 73 4.75 26.15 -14.39
N GLY A 74 4.22 27.01 -15.24
CA GLY A 74 4.77 28.36 -15.52
C GLY A 74 6.05 28.37 -16.35
N ARG A 75 6.55 27.20 -16.77
CA ARG A 75 7.73 27.04 -17.65
C ARG A 75 7.37 26.37 -18.98
N GLY A 76 6.10 26.36 -19.33
CA GLY A 76 5.60 25.72 -20.57
C GLY A 76 5.54 24.20 -20.55
N LEU A 77 5.77 23.57 -19.39
CA LEU A 77 5.61 22.12 -19.23
C LEU A 77 4.21 21.81 -18.69
N VAL A 78 3.55 20.86 -19.34
CA VAL A 78 2.20 20.44 -19.00
C VAL A 78 2.25 19.09 -18.28
N ALA A 79 1.58 19.00 -17.13
CA ALA A 79 1.50 17.79 -16.34
C ALA A 79 0.70 16.70 -17.06
N SER A 80 1.18 15.45 -16.98
CA SER A 80 0.50 14.29 -17.53
C SER A 80 -0.54 13.67 -16.58
N GLY A 81 -0.55 14.08 -15.32
CA GLY A 81 -1.48 13.65 -14.29
C GLY A 81 -1.19 12.29 -13.65
N PRO A 82 -1.84 11.98 -12.52
CA PRO A 82 -1.58 10.76 -11.73
C PRO A 82 -1.87 9.46 -12.49
N VAL A 83 -2.80 9.46 -13.44
CA VAL A 83 -3.16 8.26 -14.22
C VAL A 83 -1.99 7.83 -15.12
N SER A 84 -1.27 8.78 -15.70
CA SER A 84 -0.08 8.47 -16.50
C SER A 84 1.00 7.80 -15.68
N PHE A 85 1.25 8.28 -14.46
CA PHE A 85 2.20 7.64 -13.54
C PHE A 85 1.70 6.29 -13.04
N ALA A 86 0.38 6.11 -12.87
CA ALA A 86 -0.19 4.81 -12.52
C ALA A 86 0.14 3.72 -13.55
N LYS A 87 0.26 4.06 -14.85
CA LYS A 87 0.69 3.14 -15.91
C LYS A 87 2.10 2.62 -15.71
N ILE A 88 3.01 3.45 -15.18
CA ILE A 88 4.39 3.04 -14.88
C ILE A 88 4.40 1.98 -13.77
N TYR A 89 3.64 2.16 -12.70
CA TYR A 89 3.54 1.16 -11.63
C TYR A 89 2.90 -0.15 -12.13
N SER A 90 1.94 -0.06 -13.05
CA SER A 90 1.36 -1.24 -13.70
C SER A 90 2.42 -2.02 -14.48
N SER A 91 3.22 -1.34 -15.29
CA SER A 91 4.31 -1.93 -16.06
C SER A 91 5.42 -2.51 -15.17
N LEU A 92 5.81 -1.80 -14.10
CA LEU A 92 6.76 -2.31 -13.12
C LEU A 92 6.28 -3.62 -12.49
N ASN A 93 5.02 -3.67 -12.06
CA ASN A 93 4.47 -4.87 -11.45
C ASN A 93 4.37 -6.04 -12.43
N GLU A 94 4.00 -5.78 -13.68
CA GLU A 94 4.00 -6.77 -14.74
C GLU A 94 5.38 -7.36 -14.95
N THR A 95 6.38 -6.50 -15.09
CA THR A 95 7.76 -6.91 -15.41
C THR A 95 8.39 -7.69 -14.26
N LEU A 96 8.32 -7.18 -13.05
CA LEU A 96 8.94 -7.79 -11.88
C LEU A 96 8.22 -9.08 -11.46
N ARG A 97 6.92 -9.18 -11.69
CA ARG A 97 6.18 -10.43 -11.50
C ARG A 97 6.73 -11.57 -12.33
N ARG A 98 7.15 -11.31 -13.56
CA ARG A 98 7.72 -12.32 -14.47
C ARG A 98 9.12 -12.77 -14.07
N GLY A 99 9.87 -11.93 -13.36
CA GLY A 99 11.22 -12.25 -12.85
C GLY A 99 11.23 -13.06 -11.56
N GLY A 100 10.08 -13.17 -10.85
CA GLY A 100 9.95 -13.87 -9.57
C GLY A 100 9.16 -15.17 -9.69
N HIS A 101 9.72 -16.25 -9.20
CA HIS A 101 9.20 -17.61 -9.44
C HIS A 101 7.78 -17.90 -8.95
N PHE A 102 7.14 -17.16 -8.02
CA PHE A 102 5.92 -17.68 -7.39
C PHE A 102 4.85 -16.71 -6.91
N LYS A 103 5.00 -15.39 -6.95
CA LYS A 103 3.93 -14.51 -6.46
C LYS A 103 3.77 -13.25 -7.29
N ASN A 104 2.53 -12.97 -7.66
CA ASN A 104 2.15 -11.68 -8.22
C ASN A 104 2.45 -10.61 -7.19
N GLY A 105 3.16 -9.56 -7.60
CA GLY A 105 3.28 -8.36 -6.81
C GLY A 105 1.90 -7.74 -6.60
N ALA A 106 1.70 -7.07 -5.49
CA ALA A 106 0.49 -6.33 -5.21
C ALA A 106 0.80 -4.84 -5.18
N VAL A 107 0.28 -4.10 -6.14
CA VAL A 107 0.34 -2.63 -6.16
C VAL A 107 -1.07 -2.08 -6.20
N VAL A 108 -1.34 -1.13 -5.30
CA VAL A 108 -2.61 -0.39 -5.27
C VAL A 108 -2.30 1.09 -5.44
N ALA A 109 -2.83 1.68 -6.50
CA ALA A 109 -2.79 3.12 -6.69
C ALA A 109 -3.97 3.77 -5.99
N HIS A 110 -3.71 4.75 -5.14
CA HIS A 110 -4.70 5.51 -4.40
C HIS A 110 -4.82 6.93 -4.93
N LEU A 111 -6.06 7.39 -5.11
CA LEU A 111 -6.36 8.78 -5.44
C LEU A 111 -7.51 9.29 -4.58
N ASP A 112 -7.42 10.55 -4.14
CA ASP A 112 -8.48 11.17 -3.35
C ASP A 112 -9.67 11.51 -4.25
N ILE A 113 -10.88 11.39 -3.70
CA ILE A 113 -12.12 11.60 -4.44
C ILE A 113 -12.30 13.03 -4.96
N ASP A 114 -11.67 14.01 -4.31
CA ASP A 114 -11.68 15.43 -4.68
C ASP A 114 -10.54 15.84 -5.64
N HIS A 115 -9.71 14.89 -6.08
CA HIS A 115 -8.69 15.16 -7.08
C HIS A 115 -9.33 15.46 -8.45
N ALA A 116 -8.82 16.46 -9.18
CA ALA A 116 -9.40 16.86 -10.47
C ALA A 116 -9.44 15.72 -11.51
N ASP A 117 -8.46 14.80 -11.48
CA ASP A 117 -8.41 13.65 -12.39
C ASP A 117 -9.13 12.41 -11.87
N ILE A 118 -9.93 12.52 -10.80
CA ILE A 118 -10.60 11.34 -10.20
C ILE A 118 -11.50 10.61 -11.20
N LEU A 119 -12.19 11.34 -12.05
CA LEU A 119 -13.08 10.75 -13.05
C LEU A 119 -12.29 9.95 -14.10
N GLU A 120 -11.18 10.50 -14.60
CA GLU A 120 -10.25 9.78 -15.49
C GLU A 120 -9.70 8.52 -14.79
N PHE A 121 -9.23 8.66 -13.55
CA PHE A 121 -8.69 7.55 -12.78
C PHE A 121 -9.66 6.39 -12.62
N VAL A 122 -10.94 6.68 -12.33
CA VAL A 122 -11.97 5.66 -12.12
C VAL A 122 -12.41 5.04 -13.45
N GLN A 123 -12.49 5.85 -14.53
CA GLN A 123 -12.98 5.42 -15.84
C GLN A 123 -11.91 4.78 -16.72
N THR A 124 -10.64 4.93 -16.42
CA THR A 124 -9.55 4.27 -17.17
C THR A 124 -9.85 2.78 -17.33
N PRO A 125 -9.82 2.24 -18.55
CA PRO A 125 -10.02 0.82 -18.78
C PRO A 125 -9.08 -0.05 -17.97
N ARG A 126 -9.56 -1.23 -17.54
CA ARG A 126 -8.74 -2.15 -16.74
C ARG A 126 -7.49 -2.60 -17.50
N GLU A 127 -7.58 -2.74 -18.80
CA GLU A 127 -6.51 -3.18 -19.69
C GLU A 127 -5.31 -2.23 -19.67
N GLU A 128 -5.55 -0.93 -19.47
CA GLU A 128 -4.48 0.07 -19.37
C GLU A 128 -3.74 0.03 -18.04
N LEU A 129 -4.40 -0.46 -16.98
CA LEU A 129 -3.89 -0.56 -15.61
C LEU A 129 -4.01 -1.99 -15.06
N GLN A 130 -3.80 -2.98 -15.92
CA GLN A 130 -4.09 -4.39 -15.67
C GLN A 130 -3.41 -4.95 -14.41
N TRP A 131 -2.19 -4.49 -14.13
CA TRP A 131 -1.33 -5.07 -13.10
C TRP A 131 -1.36 -4.33 -11.76
N ILE A 132 -2.22 -3.34 -11.63
CA ILE A 132 -2.46 -2.65 -10.36
C ILE A 132 -3.95 -2.65 -10.02
N LYS A 133 -4.25 -2.46 -8.74
CA LYS A 133 -5.60 -2.14 -8.27
C LYS A 133 -5.71 -0.64 -8.07
N ARG A 134 -6.92 -0.12 -8.18
CA ARG A 134 -7.22 1.30 -7.95
C ARG A 134 -8.08 1.46 -6.72
N CYS A 135 -7.76 2.46 -5.92
CA CYS A 135 -8.48 2.75 -4.69
C CYS A 135 -8.81 4.24 -4.60
N VAL A 136 -10.04 4.56 -4.34
CA VAL A 136 -10.51 5.93 -4.10
C VAL A 136 -10.51 6.18 -2.60
N ASN A 137 -9.77 7.21 -2.15
CA ASN A 137 -9.79 7.65 -0.77
C ASN A 137 -10.90 8.67 -0.57
N LEU A 138 -11.72 8.47 0.43
CA LEU A 138 -12.84 9.35 0.73
C LEU A 138 -13.16 9.42 2.23
N ASP A 139 -13.86 10.45 2.61
CA ASP A 139 -14.60 10.59 3.86
C ASP A 139 -16.06 11.00 3.55
N ARG A 140 -16.84 11.15 4.60
CA ARG A 140 -18.27 11.46 4.47
C ARG A 140 -18.50 12.82 3.79
N GLU A 141 -17.75 13.83 4.20
CA GLU A 141 -17.89 15.19 3.69
C GLU A 141 -17.55 15.26 2.19
N ARG A 142 -16.39 14.74 1.82
CA ARG A 142 -15.94 14.69 0.42
C ARG A 142 -16.90 13.90 -0.46
N TRP A 143 -17.43 12.77 0.04
CA TRP A 143 -18.42 12.01 -0.69
C TRP A 143 -19.67 12.84 -0.98
N PHE A 144 -20.21 13.56 0.01
CA PHE A 144 -21.40 14.39 -0.19
C PHE A 144 -21.16 15.51 -1.20
N ASN A 145 -19.99 16.13 -1.19
CA ASN A 145 -19.61 17.24 -2.07
C ASN A 145 -19.20 16.80 -3.48
N THR A 146 -19.00 15.51 -3.71
CA THR A 146 -18.62 14.98 -5.04
C THR A 146 -19.82 15.04 -6.01
N GLU A 147 -19.54 15.37 -7.26
CA GLU A 147 -20.53 15.39 -8.34
C GLU A 147 -21.20 14.04 -8.57
N ALA A 148 -22.48 14.06 -8.96
CA ALA A 148 -23.25 12.84 -9.21
C ALA A 148 -22.61 11.92 -10.25
N ARG A 149 -22.07 12.49 -11.34
CA ARG A 149 -21.37 11.74 -12.39
C ARG A 149 -20.17 10.94 -11.86
N THR A 150 -19.39 11.56 -10.98
CA THR A 150 -18.22 10.92 -10.36
C THR A 150 -18.64 9.81 -9.40
N LYS A 151 -19.66 10.06 -8.57
CA LYS A 151 -20.24 9.04 -7.69
C LYS A 151 -20.71 7.82 -8.49
N GLU A 152 -21.45 8.05 -9.56
CA GLU A 152 -21.96 6.98 -10.43
C GLU A 152 -20.82 6.18 -11.08
N ALA A 153 -19.76 6.85 -11.54
CA ALA A 153 -18.58 6.19 -12.10
C ALA A 153 -17.87 5.31 -11.05
N ILE A 154 -17.72 5.81 -9.83
CA ILE A 154 -17.13 5.05 -8.70
C ILE A 154 -17.98 3.81 -8.40
N LEU A 155 -19.31 3.98 -8.25
CA LEU A 155 -20.20 2.86 -7.95
C LEU A 155 -20.19 1.79 -9.05
N ARG A 156 -20.17 2.20 -10.32
CA ARG A 156 -19.98 1.27 -11.45
C ARG A 156 -18.63 0.55 -11.39
N GLY A 157 -17.55 1.27 -11.05
CA GLY A 157 -16.22 0.69 -10.90
C GLY A 157 -16.16 -0.34 -9.77
N ILE A 158 -16.84 -0.09 -8.65
CA ILE A 158 -16.96 -1.04 -7.53
C ILE A 158 -17.74 -2.29 -7.97
N ALA A 159 -18.88 -2.10 -8.64
CA ALA A 159 -19.69 -3.21 -9.12
C ALA A 159 -18.94 -4.15 -10.08
N ARG A 160 -18.00 -3.60 -10.87
CA ARG A 160 -17.10 -4.40 -11.74
C ARG A 160 -15.90 -4.99 -11.02
N GLY A 161 -15.64 -4.62 -9.75
CA GLY A 161 -14.46 -5.03 -9.01
C GLY A 161 -13.16 -4.30 -9.41
N ASP A 162 -13.27 -3.18 -10.12
CA ASP A 162 -12.13 -2.38 -10.58
C ASP A 162 -11.67 -1.35 -9.55
N ILE A 163 -12.59 -0.86 -8.73
CA ILE A 163 -12.37 0.22 -7.78
C ILE A 163 -12.64 -0.26 -6.36
N TRP A 164 -11.68 0.02 -5.47
CA TRP A 164 -11.81 -0.15 -4.04
C TRP A 164 -12.02 1.21 -3.35
N LEU A 165 -12.55 1.18 -2.15
CA LEU A 165 -12.73 2.38 -1.34
C LEU A 165 -11.85 2.32 -0.09
N ASN A 166 -11.25 3.43 0.24
CA ASN A 166 -10.46 3.60 1.46
C ASN A 166 -10.92 4.85 2.23
N LYS A 167 -11.12 4.69 3.52
CA LYS A 167 -11.51 5.80 4.39
C LYS A 167 -10.30 6.69 4.67
N ILE A 168 -10.47 8.01 4.54
CA ILE A 168 -9.46 8.97 4.98
C ILE A 168 -9.38 8.95 6.50
N LYS A 169 -8.18 8.80 7.04
CA LYS A 169 -7.91 8.77 8.49
C LYS A 169 -6.72 9.64 8.86
N HIS A 170 -6.71 10.08 10.09
CA HIS A 170 -5.65 10.84 10.72
C HIS A 170 -5.24 10.17 12.04
N ASP A 171 -3.99 10.33 12.42
CA ASP A 171 -3.48 9.91 13.72
C ASP A 171 -3.90 10.86 14.85
N LYS A 172 -3.47 10.58 16.08
CA LYS A 172 -3.76 11.41 17.26
C LYS A 172 -3.18 12.84 17.17
N ASN A 173 -2.21 13.05 16.32
CA ASN A 173 -1.56 14.34 16.08
C ASN A 173 -2.14 15.06 14.85
N ASN A 174 -3.27 14.56 14.31
CA ASN A 174 -3.91 15.04 13.09
C ASN A 174 -3.06 14.91 11.82
N ASN A 175 -2.03 14.07 11.81
CA ASN A 175 -1.32 13.73 10.58
C ASN A 175 -2.10 12.69 9.80
N ARG A 176 -2.23 12.91 8.50
CA ARG A 176 -2.94 11.95 7.65
C ARG A 176 -2.15 10.66 7.52
N ILE A 177 -2.76 9.55 7.92
CA ILE A 177 -2.27 8.19 7.69
C ILE A 177 -2.96 7.57 6.49
N ARG A 178 -2.28 6.63 5.82
CA ARG A 178 -2.68 6.11 4.52
C ARG A 178 -3.00 4.62 4.60
N GLY A 179 -4.04 4.20 3.90
CA GLY A 179 -4.36 2.78 3.76
C GLY A 179 -3.25 2.02 3.05
N ASN A 180 -2.94 0.82 3.54
CA ASN A 180 -2.02 -0.11 2.90
C ASN A 180 -2.69 -0.81 1.69
N VAL A 181 -2.05 -1.84 1.17
CA VAL A 181 -2.53 -2.59 -0.01
C VAL A 181 -3.90 -3.25 0.23
N CYS A 182 -4.09 -3.86 1.39
CA CYS A 182 -5.32 -4.59 1.75
C CYS A 182 -6.36 -3.72 2.46
N LEU A 183 -6.03 -2.45 2.75
CA LEU A 183 -6.88 -1.43 3.37
C LEU A 183 -7.23 -1.67 4.86
N GLU A 184 -6.62 -2.66 5.51
CA GLU A 184 -6.87 -2.99 6.91
C GLU A 184 -5.99 -2.21 7.89
N VAL A 185 -4.81 -1.76 7.46
CA VAL A 185 -3.85 -1.00 8.27
C VAL A 185 -3.61 0.38 7.66
N TYR A 186 -3.46 1.38 8.53
CA TYR A 186 -3.14 2.75 8.14
C TYR A 186 -1.75 3.11 8.61
N LEU A 187 -0.92 3.55 7.70
CA LEU A 187 0.51 3.77 7.89
C LEU A 187 0.92 5.19 7.47
N PRO A 188 1.98 5.76 8.06
CA PRO A 188 2.67 6.90 7.48
C PRO A 188 3.35 6.48 6.16
N SER A 189 3.82 7.46 5.39
CA SER A 189 4.64 7.17 4.20
C SER A 189 5.84 6.32 4.58
N ARG A 190 6.15 5.30 3.79
CA ARG A 190 7.19 4.28 4.02
C ARG A 190 6.96 3.38 5.24
N GLY A 191 5.82 3.53 5.93
CA GLY A 191 5.42 2.60 6.98
C GLY A 191 5.27 1.18 6.45
N THR A 192 5.52 0.20 7.30
CA THR A 192 5.51 -1.22 6.95
C THR A 192 4.56 -2.00 7.86
N CYS A 193 3.98 -3.05 7.33
CA CYS A 193 3.07 -3.93 8.05
C CYS A 193 3.68 -5.32 8.21
N LEU A 194 3.84 -5.75 9.45
CA LEU A 194 4.27 -7.08 9.85
C LEU A 194 3.09 -7.81 10.49
N LEU A 195 2.71 -8.98 9.96
CA LEU A 195 1.46 -9.65 10.32
C LEU A 195 1.69 -11.02 10.93
N GLN A 196 0.84 -11.37 11.90
CA GLN A 196 0.60 -12.74 12.35
C GLN A 196 -0.91 -13.02 12.39
N HIS A 197 -1.26 -14.30 12.48
CA HIS A 197 -2.64 -14.74 12.57
C HIS A 197 -2.93 -15.27 13.98
N CYS A 198 -4.06 -14.84 14.55
CA CYS A 198 -4.67 -15.50 15.69
C CYS A 198 -5.65 -16.55 15.21
N ASN A 199 -5.50 -17.80 15.68
CA ASN A 199 -6.36 -18.92 15.29
C ASN A 199 -7.60 -18.98 16.17
N PHE A 200 -8.62 -18.20 15.82
CA PHE A 200 -9.88 -18.17 16.57
C PHE A 200 -10.60 -19.53 16.63
N GLY A 201 -10.39 -20.37 15.62
CA GLY A 201 -10.97 -21.72 15.62
C GLY A 201 -10.39 -22.66 16.68
N ALA A 202 -9.16 -22.34 17.14
CA ALA A 202 -8.49 -23.11 18.20
C ALA A 202 -8.50 -22.40 19.56
N CYS A 203 -8.82 -21.08 19.59
CA CYS A 203 -8.87 -20.29 20.81
C CYS A 203 -10.22 -20.45 21.50
N LYS A 204 -10.21 -20.75 22.79
CA LYS A 204 -11.37 -20.46 23.65
C LYS A 204 -11.36 -18.98 24.01
N ILE A 205 -12.49 -18.47 24.49
CA ILE A 205 -12.62 -17.07 24.90
C ILE A 205 -11.58 -16.69 25.95
N GLU A 206 -11.34 -17.56 26.91
CA GLU A 206 -10.34 -17.40 27.97
C GLU A 206 -8.89 -17.34 27.46
N ASP A 207 -8.61 -17.90 26.27
CA ASP A 207 -7.28 -17.94 25.67
C ASP A 207 -6.97 -16.69 24.82
N LEU A 208 -7.98 -15.89 24.45
CA LEU A 208 -7.81 -14.78 23.49
C LEU A 208 -6.80 -13.74 23.97
N GLN A 209 -6.86 -13.33 25.22
CA GLN A 209 -5.91 -12.36 25.76
C GLN A 209 -4.48 -12.87 25.67
N LYS A 210 -4.25 -14.14 26.02
CA LYS A 210 -2.93 -14.78 25.93
C LYS A 210 -2.47 -14.91 24.47
N ALA A 211 -3.37 -15.29 23.55
CA ALA A 211 -3.07 -15.40 22.15
C ALA A 211 -2.61 -14.05 21.54
N PHE A 212 -3.34 -12.98 21.81
CA PHE A 212 -2.98 -11.65 21.37
C PHE A 212 -1.66 -11.15 21.98
N ALA A 213 -1.47 -11.32 23.29
CA ALA A 213 -0.24 -10.94 23.96
C ALA A 213 0.98 -11.69 23.39
N THR A 214 0.85 -12.99 23.19
CA THR A 214 1.91 -13.84 22.61
C THR A 214 2.17 -13.44 21.15
N GLY A 215 1.12 -13.19 20.35
CA GLY A 215 1.23 -12.74 18.98
C GLY A 215 1.95 -11.39 18.87
N MET A 216 1.59 -10.43 19.70
CA MET A 216 2.23 -9.11 19.71
C MET A 216 3.71 -9.20 20.14
N SER A 217 4.02 -9.96 21.20
CA SER A 217 5.41 -10.19 21.61
C SER A 217 6.24 -10.78 20.48
N SER A 218 5.72 -11.81 19.80
CA SER A 218 6.39 -12.42 18.65
C SER A 218 6.59 -11.45 17.48
N LEU A 219 5.62 -10.57 17.20
CA LEU A 219 5.76 -9.52 16.16
C LEU A 219 6.85 -8.52 16.53
N CYS A 220 6.93 -8.10 17.80
CA CYS A 220 7.98 -7.20 18.27
C CYS A 220 9.37 -7.84 18.13
N ASP A 221 9.51 -9.12 18.48
CA ASP A 221 10.76 -9.86 18.32
C ASP A 221 11.17 -9.97 16.84
N LEU A 222 10.23 -10.31 15.95
CA LEU A 222 10.48 -10.36 14.51
C LEU A 222 10.86 -8.99 13.94
N HIS A 223 10.19 -7.93 14.39
CA HIS A 223 10.52 -6.56 14.04
C HIS A 223 11.94 -6.19 14.47
N GLY A 224 12.32 -6.53 15.70
CA GLY A 224 13.68 -6.30 16.21
C GLY A 224 14.78 -7.04 15.43
N ARG A 225 14.45 -8.23 14.89
CA ARG A 225 15.38 -9.06 14.10
C ARG A 225 15.47 -8.63 12.64
N THR A 226 14.52 -7.87 12.13
CA THR A 226 14.53 -7.42 10.72
C THR A 226 15.70 -6.47 10.50
N ASN A 227 16.68 -6.89 9.71
CA ASN A 227 17.85 -6.08 9.38
C ASN A 227 17.49 -5.04 8.30
N ILE A 228 17.62 -3.75 8.66
CA ILE A 228 17.35 -2.64 7.74
C ILE A 228 18.44 -2.55 6.67
N GLU A 229 19.68 -2.82 7.03
CA GLU A 229 20.82 -2.74 6.11
C GLU A 229 20.69 -3.74 4.97
N ALA A 230 20.21 -4.96 5.26
CA ALA A 230 19.92 -5.96 4.25
C ALA A 230 18.71 -5.59 3.37
N SER A 231 17.79 -4.77 3.89
CA SER A 231 16.60 -4.31 3.13
C SER A 231 16.84 -3.00 2.37
N GLY A 232 18.03 -2.41 2.51
CA GLY A 232 18.45 -1.18 1.85
C GLY A 232 17.75 0.09 2.38
N GLU A 233 18.00 1.21 1.70
CA GLU A 233 17.50 2.56 2.04
C GLU A 233 15.98 2.72 1.99
N TYR A 234 15.22 1.66 1.72
CA TYR A 234 13.83 1.74 1.35
C TYR A 234 12.85 1.63 2.52
N LEU A 235 13.27 0.97 3.59
CA LEU A 235 12.44 0.88 4.80
C LEU A 235 12.78 2.02 5.76
N PRO A 236 11.77 2.53 6.48
CA PRO A 236 12.00 3.51 7.52
C PRO A 236 12.85 2.92 8.64
N SER A 237 13.38 3.78 9.50
CA SER A 237 14.07 3.38 10.72
C SER A 237 13.23 2.41 11.55
N LYS A 238 13.84 1.65 12.45
CA LYS A 238 13.09 0.71 13.30
C LYS A 238 11.99 1.40 14.13
N THR A 239 12.19 2.67 14.47
CA THR A 239 11.24 3.48 15.24
C THR A 239 9.99 3.86 14.45
N ASP A 240 10.08 3.90 13.11
CA ASP A 240 8.99 4.35 12.25
C ASP A 240 8.20 3.18 11.63
N ARG A 241 8.61 1.94 11.90
CA ARG A 241 7.88 0.76 11.45
C ARG A 241 6.76 0.40 12.40
N GLN A 242 5.72 -0.19 11.86
CA GLN A 242 4.57 -0.61 12.64
C GLN A 242 4.38 -2.12 12.56
N VAL A 243 3.81 -2.68 13.60
CA VAL A 243 3.39 -4.06 13.69
C VAL A 243 1.87 -4.12 13.77
N GLY A 244 1.25 -5.12 13.16
CA GLY A 244 -0.19 -5.28 13.13
C GLY A 244 -0.64 -6.75 13.24
#